data_628a97bf37c77bc28f9b2f8af526dc6a
#
_entry.id   628a97bf37c77bc28f9b2f8af526dc6a
#
_cell.length_a   1.000
_cell.length_b   1.000
_cell.length_c   1.000
_cell.angle_alpha   90.00
_cell.angle_beta   90.00
_cell.angle_gamma   90.00
#
_symmetry.space_group_name_H-M   'P 1'
#
loop_
_entity.id
_entity.type
_entity.pdbx_description
1 polymer ?
#
loop_
_entity_poly.entity_id
_entity_poly.type
_entity_poly.pdbx_seq_one_letter_code
_entity_poly.pdbx_strand_id
1 'polypeptide(L)'
;DNTLGALPGDVVLVSVISHANGNRREEGRIVRILEHTLTSVVGTFQKNKNFGFVLPDNQRILRDFFVEKGKDMDAQNGDKVVATILDYGNEHKNPQVEVTEILGAKNEPGTDVLSIVRSYGIPEEFPQEVLDSLDSIPEEVTEAEKIGRRDMRDFHTVTIDGEDARDLDDAISLTFENGIYHLGVHIADVTHYVKEGSLLDEEAKNRVIPMLPRKLSNGICSLNAGTDRLALSCLMDIDEEGTIVNHEICETVICVDRRMTYTMVADILDGAEAPEEYKDFVDDFKLMKQLSDLLRKKRSGRGAIDFDFPESKIILDEKGRPIEIKAYEHSAATRLIEDFMLLTNETIAEEYYWLELPFVYRIHETPDEEKLRTFATFLNNFGYSLHLTNHTIHPKELQKLLSRIEGSE
;
A
#
# COMPACT_ATOMS: atom_id res chain seq x y z
N ASP A 1 -12.66 -37.90 7.81
CA ASP A 1 -12.00 -36.59 7.87
C ASP A 1 -10.61 -36.74 8.51
N ASN A 2 -9.59 -36.21 7.87
CA ASN A 2 -8.19 -36.32 8.33
C ASN A 2 -7.77 -35.18 9.24
N THR A 3 -8.67 -34.23 9.53
CA THR A 3 -8.34 -32.97 10.25
C THR A 3 -8.64 -33.02 11.75
N LEU A 4 -9.33 -34.04 12.24
CA LEU A 4 -9.70 -34.23 13.68
C LEU A 4 -10.46 -33.00 14.25
N GLY A 5 -11.11 -32.21 13.40
CA GLY A 5 -11.80 -30.96 13.80
C GLY A 5 -10.87 -29.76 14.06
N ALA A 6 -9.60 -29.84 13.71
CA ALA A 6 -8.66 -28.72 13.83
C ALA A 6 -9.12 -27.51 13.01
N LEU A 7 -8.85 -26.32 13.53
CA LEU A 7 -9.11 -25.03 12.90
C LEU A 7 -7.84 -24.49 12.21
N PRO A 8 -7.97 -23.60 11.23
CA PRO A 8 -6.82 -22.96 10.61
C PRO A 8 -5.94 -22.24 11.65
N GLY A 9 -4.62 -22.52 11.59
CA GLY A 9 -3.65 -21.98 12.53
C GLY A 9 -3.32 -22.89 13.71
N ASP A 10 -4.13 -23.91 13.99
CA ASP A 10 -3.86 -24.84 15.09
C ASP A 10 -2.50 -25.54 14.95
N VAL A 11 -1.81 -25.71 16.06
CA VAL A 11 -0.61 -26.54 16.14
C VAL A 11 -1.01 -27.99 16.32
N VAL A 12 -0.61 -28.85 15.38
CA VAL A 12 -1.09 -30.23 15.31
C VAL A 12 0.04 -31.24 15.14
N LEU A 13 -0.17 -32.44 15.67
CA LEU A 13 0.66 -33.59 15.39
C LEU A 13 0.09 -34.33 14.19
N VAL A 14 0.87 -34.52 13.14
CA VAL A 14 0.45 -35.16 11.89
C VAL A 14 1.17 -36.51 11.72
N SER A 15 0.45 -37.54 11.31
CA SER A 15 1.02 -38.77 10.78
C SER A 15 0.96 -38.75 9.27
N VAL A 16 2.11 -38.93 8.60
CA VAL A 16 2.18 -39.02 7.15
C VAL A 16 1.56 -40.30 6.65
N ILE A 17 0.57 -40.23 5.76
CA ILE A 17 -0.13 -41.36 5.15
C ILE A 17 0.53 -41.72 3.81
N SER A 18 0.90 -40.74 3.01
CA SER A 18 1.58 -40.93 1.76
C SER A 18 2.67 -39.87 1.54
N HIS A 19 3.84 -40.29 1.05
CA HIS A 19 4.92 -39.38 0.71
C HIS A 19 4.74 -38.80 -0.70
N ALA A 20 5.33 -37.63 -0.94
CA ALA A 20 5.34 -37.02 -2.25
C ALA A 20 5.94 -37.94 -3.30
N ASN A 21 5.26 -38.10 -4.44
CA ASN A 21 5.75 -38.90 -5.55
C ASN A 21 5.38 -38.24 -6.88
N GLY A 22 6.36 -37.70 -7.57
CA GLY A 22 6.16 -36.90 -8.79
C GLY A 22 5.30 -35.66 -8.51
N ASN A 23 4.17 -35.50 -9.20
CA ASN A 23 3.26 -34.37 -9.04
C ASN A 23 2.28 -34.50 -7.84
N ARG A 24 2.36 -35.58 -7.05
CA ARG A 24 1.49 -35.75 -5.86
C ARG A 24 2.16 -35.16 -4.63
N ARG A 25 1.41 -34.31 -3.89
CA ARG A 25 1.83 -33.76 -2.61
C ARG A 25 1.75 -34.83 -1.52
N GLU A 26 2.51 -34.65 -0.46
CA GLU A 26 2.37 -35.48 0.74
C GLU A 26 0.98 -35.31 1.35
N GLU A 27 0.45 -36.43 1.84
CA GLU A 27 -0.81 -36.47 2.57
C GLU A 27 -0.58 -36.94 4.00
N GLY A 28 -1.24 -36.27 4.95
CA GLY A 28 -1.16 -36.57 6.35
C GLY A 28 -2.53 -36.62 7.01
N ARG A 29 -2.55 -37.21 8.22
CA ARG A 29 -3.70 -37.20 9.11
C ARG A 29 -3.31 -36.55 10.42
N ILE A 30 -4.12 -35.62 10.92
CA ILE A 30 -3.96 -35.07 12.27
C ILE A 30 -4.26 -36.16 13.28
N VAL A 31 -3.29 -36.43 14.15
CA VAL A 31 -3.40 -37.45 15.22
C VAL A 31 -3.80 -36.78 16.53
N ARG A 32 -3.35 -35.56 16.74
CA ARG A 32 -3.66 -34.74 17.91
C ARG A 32 -3.50 -33.26 17.64
N ILE A 33 -4.41 -32.48 18.17
CA ILE A 33 -4.29 -31.05 18.28
C ILE A 33 -3.47 -30.75 19.53
N LEU A 34 -2.38 -30.00 19.38
CA LEU A 34 -1.47 -29.65 20.49
C LEU A 34 -1.86 -28.31 21.10
N GLU A 35 -2.26 -27.36 20.25
CA GLU A 35 -2.63 -26.02 20.65
C GLU A 35 -3.64 -25.44 19.66
N HIS A 36 -4.67 -24.81 20.18
CA HIS A 36 -5.60 -23.99 19.41
C HIS A 36 -5.13 -22.53 19.41
N THR A 37 -4.98 -21.95 18.23
CA THR A 37 -4.54 -20.56 18.08
C THR A 37 -5.68 -19.58 17.84
N LEU A 38 -6.76 -20.05 17.22
CA LEU A 38 -7.92 -19.22 16.94
C LEU A 38 -8.77 -19.06 18.19
N THR A 39 -8.86 -17.86 18.74
CA THR A 39 -9.66 -17.58 19.97
C THR A 39 -11.02 -16.98 19.67
N SER A 40 -11.20 -16.39 18.49
CA SER A 40 -12.45 -15.77 18.05
C SER A 40 -12.68 -16.00 16.55
N VAL A 41 -13.91 -15.84 16.12
CA VAL A 41 -14.32 -15.97 14.72
C VAL A 41 -15.21 -14.79 14.33
N VAL A 42 -14.99 -14.29 13.12
CA VAL A 42 -15.88 -13.32 12.46
C VAL A 42 -16.75 -14.06 11.46
N GLY A 43 -18.04 -13.75 11.46
CA GLY A 43 -18.96 -14.41 10.55
C GLY A 43 -20.36 -13.81 10.55
N THR A 44 -21.26 -14.47 9.84
CA THR A 44 -22.66 -14.08 9.75
C THR A 44 -23.49 -14.86 10.73
N PHE A 45 -24.24 -14.18 11.61
CA PHE A 45 -25.12 -14.81 12.59
C PHE A 45 -26.42 -15.29 11.94
N GLN A 46 -26.76 -16.55 12.21
CA GLN A 46 -28.04 -17.15 11.82
C GLN A 46 -28.82 -17.50 13.09
N LYS A 47 -29.99 -16.87 13.25
CA LYS A 47 -30.85 -17.01 14.43
C LYS A 47 -31.87 -18.12 14.23
N ASN A 48 -31.97 -18.99 15.23
CA ASN A 48 -33.03 -19.97 15.42
C ASN A 48 -33.85 -19.66 16.68
N LYS A 49 -34.94 -20.37 16.91
CA LYS A 49 -35.88 -20.12 18.06
C LYS A 49 -35.17 -20.16 19.42
N ASN A 50 -34.23 -21.10 19.63
CA ASN A 50 -33.60 -21.34 20.92
C ASN A 50 -32.06 -21.38 20.88
N PHE A 51 -31.46 -21.13 19.74
CA PHE A 51 -30.01 -21.15 19.53
C PHE A 51 -29.68 -20.39 18.25
N GLY A 52 -28.41 -20.20 17.99
CA GLY A 52 -27.94 -19.62 16.72
C GLY A 52 -26.70 -20.33 16.22
N PHE A 53 -26.27 -19.90 15.02
CA PHE A 53 -24.98 -20.28 14.46
C PHE A 53 -24.26 -19.03 13.95
N VAL A 54 -22.94 -19.04 14.04
CA VAL A 54 -22.08 -18.12 13.31
C VAL A 54 -21.46 -18.87 12.15
N LEU A 55 -21.75 -18.44 10.93
CA LEU A 55 -21.16 -18.92 9.70
C LEU A 55 -19.88 -18.11 9.46
N PRO A 56 -18.69 -18.74 9.55
CA PRO A 56 -17.43 -18.01 9.44
C PRO A 56 -17.23 -17.40 8.06
N ASP A 57 -16.66 -16.19 8.00
CA ASP A 57 -16.29 -15.54 6.75
C ASP A 57 -15.03 -16.16 6.13
N ASN A 58 -14.18 -16.76 6.95
CA ASN A 58 -13.01 -17.48 6.50
C ASN A 58 -13.39 -18.82 5.86
N GLN A 59 -13.30 -18.90 4.55
CA GLN A 59 -13.64 -20.07 3.75
C GLN A 59 -12.81 -21.34 4.06
N ARG A 60 -11.69 -21.19 4.77
CA ARG A 60 -10.90 -22.35 5.24
C ARG A 60 -11.53 -23.05 6.43
N ILE A 61 -12.48 -22.39 7.12
CA ILE A 61 -13.24 -22.97 8.23
C ILE A 61 -14.52 -23.58 7.65
N LEU A 62 -14.57 -24.90 7.61
CA LEU A 62 -15.66 -25.65 6.98
C LEU A 62 -16.79 -26.01 7.96
N ARG A 63 -16.79 -25.41 9.14
CA ARG A 63 -17.73 -25.73 10.22
C ARG A 63 -18.40 -24.48 10.74
N ASP A 64 -19.68 -24.57 11.03
CA ASP A 64 -20.46 -23.54 11.71
C ASP A 64 -20.19 -23.56 13.21
N PHE A 65 -20.26 -22.41 13.84
CA PHE A 65 -20.05 -22.24 15.26
C PHE A 65 -21.40 -22.11 15.95
N PHE A 66 -21.65 -22.97 16.96
CA PHE A 66 -22.91 -23.01 17.70
C PHE A 66 -22.93 -21.89 18.75
N VAL A 67 -24.06 -21.16 18.80
CA VAL A 67 -24.34 -20.11 19.78
C VAL A 67 -25.49 -20.57 20.65
N GLU A 68 -25.24 -20.77 21.96
CA GLU A 68 -26.25 -21.11 22.92
C GLU A 68 -27.22 -19.95 23.18
N LYS A 69 -28.45 -20.27 23.58
CA LYS A 69 -29.44 -19.23 23.94
C LYS A 69 -28.92 -18.30 25.03
N GLY A 70 -29.02 -17.00 24.79
CA GLY A 70 -28.56 -15.93 25.68
C GLY A 70 -27.08 -15.58 25.55
N LYS A 71 -26.36 -16.23 24.61
CA LYS A 71 -24.99 -15.89 24.23
C LYS A 71 -24.90 -15.24 22.84
N ASP A 72 -26.02 -14.73 22.35
CA ASP A 72 -26.17 -14.11 21.04
C ASP A 72 -26.09 -12.59 21.06
N MET A 73 -25.93 -11.96 22.25
CA MET A 73 -25.87 -10.49 22.41
C MET A 73 -27.04 -9.77 21.70
N ASP A 74 -28.22 -10.44 21.61
CA ASP A 74 -29.39 -9.97 20.86
C ASP A 74 -29.17 -9.72 19.35
N ALA A 75 -28.14 -10.33 18.78
CA ALA A 75 -27.87 -10.28 17.33
C ALA A 75 -29.10 -10.74 16.52
N GLN A 76 -29.30 -10.07 15.39
CA GLN A 76 -30.38 -10.40 14.48
C GLN A 76 -29.89 -11.35 13.40
N ASN A 77 -30.84 -12.02 12.74
CA ASN A 77 -30.50 -12.92 11.65
C ASN A 77 -29.88 -12.14 10.47
N GLY A 78 -28.65 -12.50 10.10
CA GLY A 78 -27.90 -11.84 9.04
C GLY A 78 -26.88 -10.79 9.51
N ASP A 79 -26.82 -10.51 10.82
CA ASP A 79 -25.80 -9.61 11.35
C ASP A 79 -24.40 -10.22 11.20
N LYS A 80 -23.43 -9.35 10.94
CA LYS A 80 -22.01 -9.64 11.05
C LYS A 80 -21.60 -9.53 12.51
N VAL A 81 -20.93 -10.54 13.02
CA VAL A 81 -20.57 -10.63 14.44
C VAL A 81 -19.12 -11.09 14.62
N VAL A 82 -18.55 -10.71 15.75
CA VAL A 82 -17.37 -11.34 16.33
C VAL A 82 -17.86 -12.27 17.45
N ALA A 83 -17.37 -13.50 17.47
CA ALA A 83 -17.74 -14.44 18.50
C ALA A 83 -16.49 -15.12 19.08
N THR A 84 -16.38 -15.16 20.40
CA THR A 84 -15.29 -15.78 21.13
C THR A 84 -15.55 -17.28 21.27
N ILE A 85 -14.54 -18.12 21.05
CA ILE A 85 -14.65 -19.57 21.14
C ILE A 85 -14.60 -19.99 22.61
N LEU A 86 -15.65 -20.71 23.07
CA LEU A 86 -15.76 -21.25 24.42
C LEU A 86 -15.40 -22.74 24.50
N ASP A 87 -15.71 -23.48 23.43
CA ASP A 87 -15.44 -24.91 23.29
C ASP A 87 -15.13 -25.20 21.82
N TYR A 88 -13.99 -25.81 21.53
CA TYR A 88 -13.56 -26.13 20.16
C TYR A 88 -14.31 -27.31 19.55
N GLY A 89 -15.11 -28.00 20.37
CA GLY A 89 -15.85 -29.17 19.91
C GLY A 89 -14.95 -30.38 19.60
N ASN A 90 -15.39 -31.18 18.65
CA ASN A 90 -14.64 -32.35 18.15
C ASN A 90 -15.18 -32.74 16.77
N GLU A 91 -14.74 -33.86 16.20
CA GLU A 91 -15.19 -34.34 14.88
C GLU A 91 -16.72 -34.41 14.71
N HIS A 92 -17.47 -34.60 15.82
CA HIS A 92 -18.92 -34.80 15.82
C HIS A 92 -19.73 -33.66 16.44
N LYS A 93 -19.04 -32.68 17.07
CA LYS A 93 -19.68 -31.58 17.78
C LYS A 93 -19.12 -30.26 17.25
N ASN A 94 -19.99 -29.37 16.80
CA ASN A 94 -19.59 -28.03 16.39
C ASN A 94 -18.94 -27.27 17.55
N PRO A 95 -17.96 -26.39 17.26
CA PRO A 95 -17.42 -25.47 18.24
C PRO A 95 -18.53 -24.59 18.83
N GLN A 96 -18.42 -24.23 20.10
CA GLN A 96 -19.34 -23.33 20.77
C GLN A 96 -18.73 -21.96 20.95
N VAL A 97 -19.52 -20.93 20.68
CA VAL A 97 -19.08 -19.54 20.76
C VAL A 97 -20.09 -18.68 21.50
N GLU A 98 -19.62 -17.54 21.96
CA GLU A 98 -20.41 -16.42 22.47
C GLU A 98 -20.18 -15.20 21.59
N VAL A 99 -21.24 -14.56 21.13
CA VAL A 99 -21.15 -13.29 20.39
C VAL A 99 -20.66 -12.21 21.36
N THR A 100 -19.55 -11.56 21.01
CA THR A 100 -18.91 -10.52 21.83
C THR A 100 -18.99 -9.14 21.20
N GLU A 101 -19.26 -9.06 19.89
CA GLU A 101 -19.43 -7.80 19.18
C GLU A 101 -20.38 -7.97 18.00
N ILE A 102 -21.29 -7.03 17.78
CA ILE A 102 -22.14 -6.93 16.59
C ILE A 102 -21.56 -5.83 15.73
N LEU A 103 -21.08 -6.19 14.53
CA LEU A 103 -20.42 -5.27 13.60
C LEU A 103 -21.41 -4.46 12.75
N GLY A 104 -22.64 -4.97 12.60
CA GLY A 104 -23.71 -4.38 11.81
C GLY A 104 -24.41 -5.39 10.90
N ALA A 105 -25.41 -4.94 10.16
CA ALA A 105 -26.09 -5.79 9.20
C ALA A 105 -25.17 -6.12 8.00
N LYS A 106 -25.30 -7.33 7.42
CA LYS A 106 -24.44 -7.82 6.33
C LYS A 106 -24.25 -6.85 5.16
N ASN A 107 -25.25 -6.02 4.87
CA ASN A 107 -25.24 -5.08 3.73
C ASN A 107 -25.16 -3.61 4.18
N GLU A 108 -24.82 -3.38 5.43
CA GLU A 108 -24.59 -2.04 5.94
C GLU A 108 -23.21 -1.55 5.49
N PRO A 109 -23.10 -0.31 4.98
CA PRO A 109 -21.82 0.23 4.54
C PRO A 109 -20.77 0.22 5.66
N GLY A 110 -19.57 -0.27 5.33
CA GLY A 110 -18.44 -0.35 6.27
C GLY A 110 -18.40 -1.64 7.10
N THR A 111 -19.51 -2.40 7.22
CA THR A 111 -19.53 -3.66 7.97
C THR A 111 -18.60 -4.72 7.37
N ASP A 112 -18.45 -4.75 6.05
CA ASP A 112 -17.53 -5.62 5.34
C ASP A 112 -16.06 -5.30 5.68
N VAL A 113 -15.69 -4.04 5.64
CA VAL A 113 -14.34 -3.57 6.01
C VAL A 113 -14.06 -3.88 7.48
N LEU A 114 -15.01 -3.55 8.38
CA LEU A 114 -14.88 -3.82 9.81
C LEU A 114 -14.75 -5.32 10.10
N SER A 115 -15.50 -6.16 9.37
CA SER A 115 -15.38 -7.63 9.47
C SER A 115 -13.97 -8.11 9.09
N ILE A 116 -13.36 -7.54 8.07
CA ILE A 116 -11.98 -7.84 7.67
C ILE A 116 -11.00 -7.41 8.76
N VAL A 117 -11.11 -6.15 9.24
CA VAL A 117 -10.27 -5.62 10.32
C VAL A 117 -10.31 -6.54 11.55
N ARG A 118 -11.50 -6.95 11.98
CA ARG A 118 -11.67 -7.88 13.11
C ARG A 118 -11.13 -9.27 12.85
N SER A 119 -11.30 -9.79 11.62
CA SER A 119 -10.84 -11.13 11.26
C SER A 119 -9.31 -11.27 11.28
N TYR A 120 -8.60 -10.18 11.05
CA TYR A 120 -7.14 -10.10 11.14
C TYR A 120 -6.64 -9.64 12.52
N GLY A 121 -7.54 -9.33 13.46
CA GLY A 121 -7.18 -8.83 14.78
C GLY A 121 -6.44 -7.50 14.75
N ILE A 122 -6.71 -6.66 13.73
CA ILE A 122 -6.07 -5.37 13.57
C ILE A 122 -6.58 -4.42 14.67
N PRO A 123 -5.71 -3.88 15.54
CA PRO A 123 -6.11 -2.96 16.58
C PRO A 123 -6.48 -1.60 15.99
N GLU A 124 -7.62 -1.02 16.40
CA GLU A 124 -8.08 0.29 15.95
C GLU A 124 -7.55 1.43 16.82
N GLU A 125 -7.40 1.19 18.12
CA GLU A 125 -6.94 2.18 19.08
C GLU A 125 -5.45 2.00 19.39
N PHE A 126 -4.75 3.09 19.62
CA PHE A 126 -3.39 3.06 20.12
C PHE A 126 -3.37 2.82 21.63
N PRO A 127 -2.38 2.06 22.14
CA PRO A 127 -2.16 1.95 23.58
C PRO A 127 -2.00 3.35 24.21
N GLN A 128 -2.54 3.55 25.43
CA GLN A 128 -2.48 4.85 26.10
C GLN A 128 -1.03 5.34 26.28
N GLU A 129 -0.09 4.44 26.57
CA GLU A 129 1.33 4.76 26.71
C GLU A 129 1.94 5.36 25.43
N VAL A 130 1.49 4.88 24.26
CA VAL A 130 1.89 5.42 22.96
C VAL A 130 1.30 6.81 22.76
N LEU A 131 0.02 7.00 23.11
CA LEU A 131 -0.63 8.31 23.03
C LEU A 131 0.02 9.32 23.97
N ASP A 132 0.33 8.94 25.20
CA ASP A 132 1.00 9.81 26.19
C ASP A 132 2.41 10.21 25.71
N SER A 133 3.10 9.36 24.96
CA SER A 133 4.42 9.69 24.41
C SER A 133 4.39 10.84 23.39
N LEU A 134 3.24 11.08 22.75
CA LEU A 134 3.03 12.18 21.80
C LEU A 134 3.10 13.57 22.45
N ASP A 135 2.90 13.68 23.76
CA ASP A 135 2.96 14.96 24.46
C ASP A 135 4.35 15.61 24.40
N SER A 136 5.39 14.80 24.20
CA SER A 136 6.77 15.27 24.03
C SER A 136 7.08 15.77 22.61
N ILE A 137 6.22 15.49 21.64
CA ILE A 137 6.41 15.88 20.23
C ILE A 137 5.71 17.20 19.99
N PRO A 138 6.41 18.23 19.49
CA PRO A 138 5.82 19.53 19.21
C PRO A 138 4.79 19.46 18.07
N GLU A 139 3.92 20.44 17.97
CA GLU A 139 2.96 20.57 16.86
C GLU A 139 3.57 21.25 15.63
N GLU A 140 4.62 22.06 15.86
CA GLU A 140 5.37 22.79 14.83
C GLU A 140 6.87 22.55 14.98
N VAL A 141 7.58 22.61 13.87
CA VAL A 141 9.04 22.46 13.84
C VAL A 141 9.70 23.59 14.61
N THR A 142 10.48 23.26 15.63
CA THR A 142 11.18 24.23 16.47
C THR A 142 12.48 24.72 15.82
N GLU A 143 12.96 25.89 16.21
CA GLU A 143 14.24 26.41 15.72
C GLU A 143 15.43 25.48 16.02
N ALA A 144 15.36 24.75 17.13
CA ALA A 144 16.41 23.79 17.49
C ALA A 144 16.47 22.59 16.52
N GLU A 145 15.33 22.14 16.00
CA GLU A 145 15.24 21.02 15.05
C GLU A 145 15.72 21.38 13.64
N LYS A 146 15.77 22.67 13.32
CA LYS A 146 16.28 23.19 12.04
C LYS A 146 17.82 23.25 11.98
N ILE A 147 18.49 23.22 13.13
CA ILE A 147 19.96 23.36 13.20
C ILE A 147 20.64 22.19 12.49
N GLY A 148 21.54 22.52 11.56
CA GLY A 148 22.31 21.53 10.79
C GLY A 148 21.60 21.01 9.55
N ARG A 149 20.33 21.33 9.34
CA ARG A 149 19.58 21.00 8.13
C ARG A 149 19.77 22.04 7.04
N ARG A 150 19.75 21.62 5.79
CA ARG A 150 19.78 22.53 4.65
C ARG A 150 18.45 23.26 4.55
N ASP A 151 18.49 24.59 4.48
CA ASP A 151 17.30 25.43 4.32
C ASP A 151 16.86 25.44 2.84
N MET A 152 15.67 24.92 2.58
CA MET A 152 15.05 24.86 1.24
C MET A 152 13.71 25.62 1.20
N ARG A 153 13.41 26.45 2.21
CA ARG A 153 12.12 27.13 2.33
C ARG A 153 11.86 28.19 1.29
N ASP A 154 12.91 28.72 0.65
CA ASP A 154 12.81 29.73 -0.40
C ASP A 154 12.58 29.14 -1.80
N PHE A 155 12.55 27.78 -1.92
CA PHE A 155 12.28 27.13 -3.19
C PHE A 155 10.79 26.90 -3.37
N HIS A 156 10.27 27.18 -4.57
CA HIS A 156 8.90 26.81 -4.91
C HIS A 156 8.70 25.30 -4.76
N THR A 157 7.92 24.90 -3.76
CA THR A 157 7.73 23.52 -3.41
C THR A 157 6.24 23.20 -3.32
N VAL A 158 5.82 22.13 -3.96
CA VAL A 158 4.40 21.70 -3.98
C VAL A 158 4.27 20.23 -3.60
N THR A 159 3.15 19.88 -2.99
CA THR A 159 2.66 18.49 -2.92
C THR A 159 1.59 18.29 -3.98
N ILE A 160 1.52 17.11 -4.61
CA ILE A 160 0.50 16.76 -5.60
C ILE A 160 -0.08 15.39 -5.25
N ASP A 161 -1.30 15.37 -4.72
CA ASP A 161 -1.91 14.21 -4.10
C ASP A 161 -3.37 14.02 -4.54
N GLY A 162 -4.00 12.95 -4.05
CA GLY A 162 -5.44 12.78 -4.15
C GLY A 162 -6.21 13.81 -3.33
N GLU A 163 -7.45 14.10 -3.70
CA GLU A 163 -8.31 15.08 -3.03
C GLU A 163 -8.51 14.75 -1.54
N ASP A 164 -8.59 13.47 -1.21
CA ASP A 164 -8.88 12.96 0.13
C ASP A 164 -7.61 12.72 0.98
N ALA A 165 -6.40 12.87 0.39
CA ALA A 165 -5.14 12.67 1.10
C ALA A 165 -4.99 13.69 2.24
N ARG A 166 -4.49 13.22 3.39
CA ARG A 166 -4.20 14.04 4.56
C ARG A 166 -2.80 13.84 5.12
N ASP A 167 -2.18 12.78 4.73
CA ASP A 167 -0.81 12.37 4.98
C ASP A 167 -0.01 12.65 3.70
N LEU A 168 0.57 13.86 3.65
CA LEU A 168 1.34 14.34 2.50
C LEU A 168 2.79 13.95 2.74
N ASP A 169 3.23 12.87 2.13
CA ASP A 169 4.54 12.26 2.42
C ASP A 169 5.66 12.79 1.53
N ASP A 170 5.34 13.27 0.33
CA ASP A 170 6.30 13.77 -0.64
C ASP A 170 5.95 15.16 -1.17
N ALA A 171 7.00 15.94 -1.44
CA ALA A 171 6.91 17.25 -2.05
C ALA A 171 8.00 17.41 -3.13
N ILE A 172 7.71 18.23 -4.13
CA ILE A 172 8.57 18.43 -5.29
C ILE A 172 8.93 19.91 -5.43
N SER A 173 10.21 20.18 -5.68
CA SER A 173 10.69 21.46 -6.17
C SER A 173 11.45 21.28 -7.49
N LEU A 174 11.30 22.17 -8.46
CA LEU A 174 11.97 22.06 -9.74
C LEU A 174 12.29 23.45 -10.32
N THR A 175 13.54 23.63 -10.72
CA THR A 175 13.96 24.78 -11.52
C THR A 175 14.75 24.31 -12.74
N PHE A 176 14.90 25.18 -13.75
CA PHE A 176 15.70 24.90 -14.94
C PHE A 176 16.60 26.08 -15.24
N GLU A 177 17.90 25.85 -15.14
CA GLU A 177 18.89 26.88 -15.38
C GLU A 177 20.10 26.31 -16.16
N ASN A 178 20.56 27.08 -17.15
CA ASN A 178 21.75 26.74 -17.96
C ASN A 178 21.75 25.32 -18.56
N GLY A 179 20.58 24.81 -18.96
CA GLY A 179 20.46 23.46 -19.54
C GLY A 179 20.40 22.33 -18.49
N ILE A 180 20.25 22.66 -17.21
CA ILE A 180 20.16 21.71 -16.10
C ILE A 180 18.82 21.86 -15.39
N TYR A 181 18.13 20.75 -15.18
CA TYR A 181 16.99 20.65 -14.27
C TYR A 181 17.53 20.42 -12.86
N HIS A 182 17.13 21.26 -11.92
CA HIS A 182 17.42 21.09 -10.50
C HIS A 182 16.15 20.55 -9.82
N LEU A 183 16.08 19.24 -9.71
CA LEU A 183 14.93 18.53 -9.11
C LEU A 183 15.20 18.25 -7.64
N GLY A 184 14.33 18.71 -6.76
CA GLY A 184 14.26 18.33 -5.36
C GLY A 184 13.06 17.42 -5.13
N VAL A 185 13.30 16.24 -4.57
CA VAL A 185 12.26 15.34 -4.05
C VAL A 185 12.44 15.26 -2.54
N HIS A 186 11.43 15.70 -1.83
CA HIS A 186 11.45 15.89 -0.38
C HIS A 186 10.49 14.92 0.26
N ILE A 187 10.99 14.03 1.10
CA ILE A 187 10.18 13.03 1.82
C ILE A 187 10.09 13.44 3.28
N ALA A 188 8.90 13.39 3.86
CA ALA A 188 8.69 13.69 5.27
C ALA A 188 9.66 12.91 6.17
N ASP A 189 10.43 13.61 7.02
CA ASP A 189 11.38 12.98 7.93
C ASP A 189 10.68 12.43 9.17
N VAL A 190 9.93 11.35 8.97
CA VAL A 190 9.20 10.65 10.04
C VAL A 190 10.17 10.14 11.12
N THR A 191 11.39 9.75 10.73
CA THR A 191 12.39 9.19 11.67
C THR A 191 12.96 10.21 12.64
N HIS A 192 12.75 11.51 12.36
CA HIS A 192 13.09 12.55 13.34
C HIS A 192 12.22 12.43 14.59
N TYR A 193 10.95 12.09 14.45
CA TYR A 193 9.98 11.99 15.55
C TYR A 193 9.78 10.55 16.04
N VAL A 194 9.86 9.57 15.16
CA VAL A 194 9.74 8.14 15.47
C VAL A 194 11.15 7.54 15.59
N LYS A 195 11.71 7.61 16.81
CA LYS A 195 13.07 7.11 17.05
C LYS A 195 13.09 5.61 17.22
N GLU A 196 14.15 4.96 16.71
CA GLU A 196 14.37 3.53 16.85
C GLU A 196 14.27 3.07 18.30
N GLY A 197 13.49 2.01 18.55
CA GLY A 197 13.23 1.45 19.88
C GLY A 197 12.32 2.28 20.77
N SER A 198 11.71 3.37 20.26
CA SER A 198 10.67 4.11 21.00
C SER A 198 9.34 3.33 21.00
N LEU A 199 8.41 3.70 21.89
CA LEU A 199 7.06 3.12 21.92
C LEU A 199 6.33 3.29 20.60
N LEU A 200 6.52 4.43 19.91
CA LEU A 200 5.97 4.69 18.58
C LEU A 200 6.54 3.75 17.52
N ASP A 201 7.87 3.52 17.54
CA ASP A 201 8.54 2.63 16.60
C ASP A 201 8.11 1.17 16.79
N GLU A 202 8.05 0.72 18.05
CA GLU A 202 7.61 -0.65 18.36
C GLU A 202 6.12 -0.88 17.99
N GLU A 203 5.25 0.12 18.22
CA GLU A 203 3.84 0.04 17.82
C GLU A 203 3.72 0.05 16.29
N ALA A 204 4.44 0.94 15.58
CA ALA A 204 4.39 1.05 14.13
C ALA A 204 4.84 -0.22 13.41
N LYS A 205 5.80 -0.97 13.96
CA LYS A 205 6.23 -2.28 13.42
C LYS A 205 5.14 -3.34 13.45
N ASN A 206 4.19 -3.24 14.37
CA ASN A 206 3.16 -4.23 14.62
C ASN A 206 1.76 -3.77 14.18
N ARG A 207 1.63 -2.55 13.67
CA ARG A 207 0.36 -1.92 13.36
C ARG A 207 0.23 -1.62 11.87
N VAL A 208 -1.01 -1.69 11.34
CA VAL A 208 -1.27 -1.48 9.92
C VAL A 208 -2.17 -0.27 9.67
N ILE A 209 -3.26 -0.08 10.44
CA ILE A 209 -4.29 0.93 10.16
C ILE A 209 -4.70 1.66 11.44
N PRO A 210 -4.35 2.93 11.57
CA PRO A 210 -3.23 3.62 10.94
C PRO A 210 -1.91 3.13 11.55
N MET A 211 -0.81 3.25 10.80
CA MET A 211 0.51 2.88 11.31
C MET A 211 0.99 3.84 12.39
N LEU A 212 0.74 5.13 12.23
CA LEU A 212 1.12 6.19 13.15
C LEU A 212 -0.10 6.98 13.64
N PRO A 213 -0.06 7.53 14.87
CA PRO A 213 -1.09 8.45 15.35
C PRO A 213 -1.23 9.67 14.45
N ARG A 214 -2.47 10.17 14.29
CA ARG A 214 -2.79 11.30 13.40
C ARG A 214 -2.02 12.58 13.71
N LYS A 215 -1.61 12.80 14.96
CA LYS A 215 -0.74 13.92 15.33
C LYS A 215 0.57 13.90 14.54
N LEU A 216 1.07 12.72 14.20
CA LEU A 216 2.24 12.54 13.35
C LEU A 216 1.84 12.51 11.86
N SER A 217 1.06 11.50 11.44
CA SER A 217 0.80 11.24 10.02
C SER A 217 0.07 12.39 9.29
N ASN A 218 -0.84 13.09 9.96
CA ASN A 218 -1.58 14.21 9.37
C ASN A 218 -1.10 15.58 9.89
N GLY A 219 -0.24 15.56 10.91
CA GLY A 219 0.28 16.75 11.60
C GLY A 219 1.71 17.07 11.21
N ILE A 220 2.65 16.91 12.18
CA ILE A 220 4.01 17.40 12.04
C ILE A 220 4.83 16.66 10.97
N CYS A 221 4.53 15.38 10.68
CA CYS A 221 5.18 14.64 9.61
C CYS A 221 4.54 14.89 8.24
N SER A 222 3.29 15.37 8.16
CA SER A 222 2.66 15.69 6.88
C SER A 222 3.20 17.00 6.33
N LEU A 223 3.59 17.03 5.06
CA LEU A 223 4.16 18.20 4.38
C LEU A 223 3.10 19.24 4.04
N ASN A 224 2.39 19.70 5.08
CA ASN A 224 1.30 20.66 4.97
C ASN A 224 1.81 22.02 4.48
N ALA A 225 1.07 22.67 3.57
CA ALA A 225 1.43 23.94 3.00
C ALA A 225 1.45 25.08 4.04
N GLY A 226 2.36 26.04 3.86
CA GLY A 226 2.48 27.25 4.66
C GLY A 226 3.12 27.06 6.03
N THR A 227 3.72 25.88 6.29
CA THR A 227 4.39 25.59 7.57
C THR A 227 5.73 24.90 7.33
N ASP A 228 6.71 25.19 8.20
CA ASP A 228 8.00 24.54 8.15
C ASP A 228 7.86 23.04 8.42
N ARG A 229 8.52 22.20 7.64
CA ARG A 229 8.54 20.75 7.80
C ARG A 229 9.97 20.22 7.63
N LEU A 230 10.26 19.15 8.40
CA LEU A 230 11.51 18.43 8.26
C LEU A 230 11.38 17.38 7.17
N ALA A 231 12.34 17.34 6.28
CA ALA A 231 12.36 16.37 5.20
C ALA A 231 13.75 15.73 5.02
N LEU A 232 13.74 14.52 4.45
CA LEU A 232 14.90 13.90 3.83
C LEU A 232 14.77 14.17 2.33
N SER A 233 15.75 14.86 1.77
CA SER A 233 15.68 15.32 0.39
C SER A 233 16.74 14.69 -0.48
N CYS A 234 16.32 14.30 -1.69
CA CYS A 234 17.22 13.96 -2.78
C CYS A 234 17.20 15.11 -3.78
N LEU A 235 18.30 15.84 -3.85
CA LEU A 235 18.48 16.96 -4.77
C LEU A 235 19.29 16.47 -5.96
N MET A 236 18.76 16.61 -7.18
CA MET A 236 19.34 16.03 -8.39
C MET A 236 19.50 17.09 -9.47
N ASP A 237 20.71 17.19 -10.02
CA ASP A 237 20.99 17.96 -11.24
C ASP A 237 20.90 17.03 -12.44
N ILE A 238 20.00 17.34 -13.37
CA ILE A 238 19.66 16.47 -14.51
C ILE A 238 19.86 17.27 -15.80
N ASP A 239 20.62 16.70 -16.75
CA ASP A 239 20.85 17.31 -18.04
C ASP A 239 19.63 17.19 -19.00
N GLU A 240 19.73 17.82 -20.16
CA GLU A 240 18.68 17.80 -21.21
C GLU A 240 18.48 16.40 -21.83
N GLU A 241 19.38 15.46 -21.61
CA GLU A 241 19.26 14.04 -21.99
C GLU A 241 18.62 13.19 -20.88
N GLY A 242 18.27 13.80 -19.73
CA GLY A 242 17.68 13.13 -18.57
C GLY A 242 18.69 12.30 -17.78
N THR A 243 19.99 12.67 -17.85
CA THR A 243 21.03 12.02 -17.06
C THR A 243 21.32 12.82 -15.82
N ILE A 244 21.36 12.15 -14.67
CA ILE A 244 21.78 12.77 -13.42
C ILE A 244 23.28 13.04 -13.51
N VAL A 245 23.66 14.31 -13.45
CA VAL A 245 25.06 14.75 -13.49
C VAL A 245 25.63 14.99 -12.11
N ASN A 246 24.75 15.27 -11.13
CA ASN A 246 25.09 15.41 -9.72
C ASN A 246 23.86 15.11 -8.85
N HIS A 247 24.07 14.65 -7.63
CA HIS A 247 22.99 14.53 -6.64
C HIS A 247 23.53 14.68 -5.22
N GLU A 248 22.63 15.01 -4.31
CA GLU A 248 22.92 15.13 -2.87
C GLU A 248 21.71 14.59 -2.09
N ILE A 249 21.97 13.73 -1.10
CA ILE A 249 20.97 13.25 -0.15
C ILE A 249 21.23 13.93 1.17
N CYS A 250 20.29 14.71 1.67
CA CYS A 250 20.49 15.52 2.87
C CYS A 250 19.21 15.72 3.69
N GLU A 251 19.40 16.01 4.96
CA GLU A 251 18.32 16.52 5.81
C GLU A 251 18.02 17.97 5.50
N THR A 252 16.74 18.30 5.32
CA THR A 252 16.31 19.63 4.94
C THR A 252 15.20 20.18 5.83
N VAL A 253 15.03 21.49 5.78
CA VAL A 253 13.80 22.18 6.20
C VAL A 253 13.16 22.76 4.95
N ILE A 254 11.92 22.42 4.72
CA ILE A 254 11.10 22.90 3.61
C ILE A 254 9.88 23.65 4.12
N CYS A 255 9.31 24.51 3.28
CA CYS A 255 7.97 25.06 3.47
C CYS A 255 7.22 24.88 2.14
N VAL A 256 6.24 24.00 2.13
CA VAL A 256 5.42 23.77 0.94
C VAL A 256 4.57 25.00 0.68
N ASP A 257 4.65 25.57 -0.52
CA ASP A 257 3.87 26.77 -0.89
C ASP A 257 2.40 26.42 -1.07
N ARG A 258 2.13 25.28 -1.72
CA ARG A 258 0.75 24.89 -2.04
C ARG A 258 0.58 23.37 -2.09
N ARG A 259 -0.51 22.91 -1.51
CA ARG A 259 -1.05 21.57 -1.77
C ARG A 259 -1.83 21.60 -3.10
N MET A 260 -1.48 20.70 -4.01
CA MET A 260 -2.14 20.49 -5.29
C MET A 260 -2.88 19.17 -5.32
N THR A 261 -3.82 19.01 -6.26
CA THR A 261 -4.49 17.73 -6.48
C THR A 261 -4.17 17.18 -7.86
N TYR A 262 -4.12 15.85 -7.99
CA TYR A 262 -3.87 15.20 -9.28
C TYR A 262 -4.85 15.65 -10.36
N THR A 263 -6.12 15.77 -10.02
CA THR A 263 -7.16 16.19 -10.97
C THR A 263 -6.92 17.61 -11.46
N MET A 264 -6.66 18.55 -10.57
CA MET A 264 -6.46 19.96 -10.95
C MET A 264 -5.19 20.16 -11.78
N VAL A 265 -4.08 19.51 -11.38
CA VAL A 265 -2.83 19.60 -12.14
C VAL A 265 -2.98 18.97 -13.51
N ALA A 266 -3.68 17.83 -13.62
CA ALA A 266 -3.96 17.20 -14.91
C ALA A 266 -4.80 18.10 -15.82
N ASP A 267 -5.88 18.70 -15.31
CA ASP A 267 -6.73 19.63 -16.07
C ASP A 267 -5.94 20.81 -16.60
N ILE A 268 -5.06 21.41 -15.78
CA ILE A 268 -4.18 22.52 -16.19
C ILE A 268 -3.21 22.08 -17.29
N LEU A 269 -2.61 20.90 -17.16
CA LEU A 269 -1.69 20.36 -18.16
C LEU A 269 -2.40 20.03 -19.49
N ASP A 270 -3.69 19.68 -19.43
CA ASP A 270 -4.55 19.44 -20.60
C ASP A 270 -5.11 20.73 -21.20
N GLY A 271 -4.80 21.89 -20.63
CA GLY A 271 -5.11 23.21 -21.17
C GLY A 271 -6.33 23.90 -20.58
N ALA A 272 -6.84 23.41 -19.43
CA ALA A 272 -7.85 24.14 -18.68
C ALA A 272 -7.28 25.43 -18.06
N GLU A 273 -8.17 26.41 -17.83
CA GLU A 273 -7.78 27.65 -17.16
C GLU A 273 -7.46 27.36 -15.69
N ALA A 274 -6.25 27.74 -15.25
CA ALA A 274 -5.83 27.55 -13.88
C ALA A 274 -6.63 28.47 -12.93
N PRO A 275 -7.15 27.95 -11.82
CA PRO A 275 -7.69 28.76 -10.73
C PRO A 275 -6.65 29.80 -10.26
N GLU A 276 -7.12 30.92 -9.69
CA GLU A 276 -6.25 32.03 -9.27
C GLU A 276 -5.10 31.55 -8.38
N GLU A 277 -5.39 30.64 -7.48
CA GLU A 277 -4.45 30.09 -6.52
C GLU A 277 -3.38 29.14 -7.11
N TYR A 278 -3.55 28.70 -8.37
CA TYR A 278 -2.61 27.83 -9.09
C TYR A 278 -1.84 28.53 -10.20
N LYS A 279 -2.19 29.79 -10.49
CA LYS A 279 -1.62 30.53 -11.65
C LYS A 279 -0.12 30.67 -11.61
N ASP A 280 0.44 30.92 -10.43
CA ASP A 280 1.88 31.11 -10.24
C ASP A 280 2.69 29.81 -10.45
N PHE A 281 2.03 28.65 -10.42
CA PHE A 281 2.66 27.33 -10.56
C PHE A 281 2.47 26.68 -11.94
N VAL A 282 1.74 27.33 -12.85
CA VAL A 282 1.45 26.76 -14.18
C VAL A 282 2.72 26.46 -14.97
N ASP A 283 3.72 27.31 -14.88
CA ASP A 283 4.98 27.10 -15.58
C ASP A 283 5.82 26.03 -14.92
N ASP A 284 5.74 25.88 -13.59
CA ASP A 284 6.36 24.78 -12.86
C ASP A 284 5.75 23.43 -13.27
N PHE A 285 4.42 23.32 -13.41
CA PHE A 285 3.79 22.09 -13.91
C PHE A 285 4.20 21.73 -15.32
N LYS A 286 4.34 22.71 -16.23
CA LYS A 286 4.83 22.47 -17.59
C LYS A 286 6.28 21.98 -17.57
N LEU A 287 7.12 22.59 -16.74
CA LEU A 287 8.51 22.19 -16.58
C LEU A 287 8.61 20.77 -16.00
N MET A 288 7.82 20.47 -14.97
CA MET A 288 7.73 19.13 -14.39
C MET A 288 7.31 18.09 -15.43
N LYS A 289 6.31 18.42 -16.25
CA LYS A 289 5.87 17.54 -17.33
C LYS A 289 6.96 17.30 -18.38
N GLN A 290 7.70 18.34 -18.79
CA GLN A 290 8.80 18.20 -19.73
C GLN A 290 9.88 17.24 -19.18
N LEU A 291 10.24 17.37 -17.91
CA LEU A 291 11.21 16.48 -17.28
C LEU A 291 10.65 15.05 -17.16
N SER A 292 9.41 14.88 -16.74
CA SER A 292 8.75 13.56 -16.66
C SER A 292 8.73 12.85 -18.02
N ASP A 293 8.35 13.55 -19.10
CA ASP A 293 8.33 12.99 -20.45
C ASP A 293 9.75 12.56 -20.91
N LEU A 294 10.78 13.34 -20.55
CA LEU A 294 12.18 13.01 -20.83
C LEU A 294 12.64 11.75 -20.09
N LEU A 295 12.36 11.68 -18.80
CA LEU A 295 12.68 10.52 -17.94
C LEU A 295 11.97 9.26 -18.40
N ARG A 296 10.68 9.36 -18.74
CA ARG A 296 9.88 8.27 -19.27
C ARG A 296 10.42 7.75 -20.59
N LYS A 297 10.81 8.65 -21.51
CA LYS A 297 11.45 8.28 -22.77
C LYS A 297 12.76 7.52 -22.54
N LYS A 298 13.60 7.98 -21.63
CA LYS A 298 14.85 7.32 -21.25
C LYS A 298 14.60 5.93 -20.65
N ARG A 299 13.65 5.81 -19.73
CA ARG A 299 13.25 4.54 -19.09
C ARG A 299 12.69 3.57 -20.13
N SER A 300 11.82 4.00 -21.02
CA SER A 300 11.32 3.22 -22.15
C SER A 300 12.47 2.72 -23.04
N GLY A 301 13.47 3.57 -23.32
CA GLY A 301 14.68 3.17 -24.06
C GLY A 301 15.49 2.06 -23.40
N ARG A 302 15.43 1.93 -22.07
CA ARG A 302 16.04 0.81 -21.31
C ARG A 302 15.22 -0.48 -21.38
N GLY A 303 13.93 -0.40 -21.79
CA GLY A 303 13.02 -1.54 -21.90
C GLY A 303 11.97 -1.60 -20.78
N ALA A 304 11.72 -0.50 -20.11
CA ALA A 304 10.62 -0.41 -19.16
C ALA A 304 9.28 -0.68 -19.87
N ILE A 305 8.40 -1.40 -19.20
CA ILE A 305 7.08 -1.76 -19.70
C ILE A 305 6.08 -1.00 -18.84
N ASP A 306 5.29 -0.13 -19.48
CA ASP A 306 4.13 0.47 -18.85
C ASP A 306 2.95 -0.48 -19.05
N PHE A 307 2.48 -1.09 -17.97
CA PHE A 307 1.23 -1.84 -17.95
C PHE A 307 0.11 -0.89 -17.57
N ASP A 308 -0.67 -0.48 -18.56
CA ASP A 308 -1.86 0.33 -18.34
C ASP A 308 -3.06 -0.60 -18.07
N PHE A 309 -3.05 -1.25 -16.89
CA PHE A 309 -4.20 -2.04 -16.46
C PHE A 309 -5.27 -1.09 -15.88
N PRO A 310 -6.51 -1.17 -16.36
CA PRO A 310 -7.57 -0.37 -15.79
C PRO A 310 -7.81 -0.77 -14.35
N GLU A 311 -7.48 0.12 -13.42
CA GLU A 311 -7.86 0.01 -12.02
C GLU A 311 -9.29 0.53 -11.84
N SER A 312 -10.02 -0.02 -10.88
CA SER A 312 -11.39 0.40 -10.61
C SER A 312 -11.43 1.34 -9.41
N LYS A 313 -11.98 2.55 -9.61
CA LYS A 313 -12.32 3.47 -8.53
C LYS A 313 -13.80 3.34 -8.19
N ILE A 314 -14.12 2.99 -6.95
CA ILE A 314 -15.48 2.91 -6.45
C ILE A 314 -15.87 4.28 -5.89
N ILE A 315 -16.87 4.91 -6.47
CA ILE A 315 -17.43 6.17 -5.98
C ILE A 315 -18.54 5.83 -4.98
N LEU A 316 -18.44 6.41 -3.79
CA LEU A 316 -19.41 6.22 -2.71
C LEU A 316 -20.27 7.46 -2.53
N ASP A 317 -21.52 7.27 -2.06
CA ASP A 317 -22.37 8.37 -1.59
C ASP A 317 -21.96 8.83 -0.16
N GLU A 318 -22.62 9.87 0.37
CA GLU A 318 -22.38 10.39 1.73
C GLU A 318 -22.63 9.34 2.83
N LYS A 319 -23.32 8.25 2.51
CA LYS A 319 -23.60 7.14 3.43
C LYS A 319 -22.67 5.94 3.22
N GLY A 320 -21.61 6.10 2.39
CA GLY A 320 -20.67 5.04 2.08
C GLY A 320 -21.20 3.93 1.15
N ARG A 321 -22.28 4.18 0.38
CA ARG A 321 -22.83 3.20 -0.56
C ARG A 321 -22.22 3.40 -1.94
N PRO A 322 -21.79 2.33 -2.62
CA PRO A 322 -21.31 2.43 -3.99
C PRO A 322 -22.40 2.98 -4.93
N ILE A 323 -22.10 4.07 -5.64
CA ILE A 323 -22.98 4.68 -6.64
C ILE A 323 -22.45 4.51 -8.06
N GLU A 324 -21.15 4.38 -8.22
CA GLU A 324 -20.53 4.21 -9.54
C GLU A 324 -19.18 3.48 -9.40
N ILE A 325 -18.83 2.70 -10.43
CA ILE A 325 -17.50 2.10 -10.58
C ILE A 325 -16.90 2.70 -11.86
N LYS A 326 -15.83 3.46 -11.72
CA LYS A 326 -15.10 4.07 -12.83
C LYS A 326 -13.76 3.39 -13.05
N ALA A 327 -13.27 3.38 -14.28
CA ALA A 327 -11.85 3.12 -14.51
C ALA A 327 -11.03 4.27 -13.90
N TYR A 328 -9.97 3.93 -13.16
CA TYR A 328 -8.99 4.90 -12.73
C TYR A 328 -8.03 5.12 -13.90
N GLU A 329 -8.02 6.32 -14.44
CA GLU A 329 -7.10 6.71 -15.51
C GLU A 329 -5.85 7.33 -14.92
N HIS A 330 -4.68 6.84 -15.32
CA HIS A 330 -3.41 7.46 -14.98
C HIS A 330 -3.29 8.81 -15.70
N SER A 331 -3.48 9.89 -14.95
CA SER A 331 -3.38 11.25 -15.46
C SER A 331 -1.92 11.66 -15.71
N ALA A 332 -1.72 12.77 -16.43
CA ALA A 332 -0.39 13.36 -16.59
C ALA A 332 0.25 13.71 -15.23
N ALA A 333 -0.54 14.15 -14.27
CA ALA A 333 -0.09 14.51 -12.93
C ALA A 333 0.35 13.30 -12.09
N THR A 334 -0.37 12.17 -12.14
CA THR A 334 0.04 10.95 -11.42
C THR A 334 1.33 10.39 -12.01
N ARG A 335 1.46 10.39 -13.34
CA ARG A 335 2.68 9.94 -14.04
C ARG A 335 3.90 10.78 -13.70
N LEU A 336 3.73 12.10 -13.54
CA LEU A 336 4.78 13.03 -13.18
C LEU A 336 5.39 12.69 -11.82
N ILE A 337 4.56 12.52 -10.79
CA ILE A 337 5.01 12.15 -9.44
C ILE A 337 5.66 10.75 -9.47
N GLU A 338 5.05 9.77 -10.15
CA GLU A 338 5.64 8.43 -10.32
C GLU A 338 7.05 8.48 -10.91
N ASP A 339 7.27 9.25 -11.99
CA ASP A 339 8.57 9.33 -12.64
C ASP A 339 9.64 9.94 -11.72
N PHE A 340 9.29 10.96 -10.94
CA PHE A 340 10.21 11.59 -9.99
C PHE A 340 10.51 10.68 -8.79
N MET A 341 9.53 9.97 -8.27
CA MET A 341 9.72 9.01 -7.21
C MET A 341 10.56 7.82 -7.66
N LEU A 342 10.34 7.31 -8.88
CA LEU A 342 11.16 6.23 -9.44
C LEU A 342 12.62 6.66 -9.61
N LEU A 343 12.84 7.87 -10.14
CA LEU A 343 14.20 8.41 -10.30
C LEU A 343 14.91 8.54 -8.96
N THR A 344 14.21 9.08 -7.95
CA THR A 344 14.74 9.24 -6.59
C THR A 344 15.08 7.90 -5.98
N ASN A 345 14.17 6.91 -6.08
CA ASN A 345 14.39 5.57 -5.55
C ASN A 345 15.56 4.87 -6.23
N GLU A 346 15.71 4.99 -7.56
CA GLU A 346 16.86 4.46 -8.31
C GLU A 346 18.16 5.13 -7.83
N THR A 347 18.18 6.45 -7.68
CA THR A 347 19.37 7.23 -7.26
C THR A 347 19.84 6.83 -5.87
N ILE A 348 18.92 6.79 -4.90
CA ILE A 348 19.25 6.42 -3.51
C ILE A 348 19.70 4.96 -3.44
N ALA A 349 19.00 4.06 -4.13
CA ALA A 349 19.37 2.64 -4.12
C ALA A 349 20.77 2.41 -4.73
N GLU A 350 21.09 3.11 -5.83
CA GLU A 350 22.40 3.02 -6.49
C GLU A 350 23.52 3.57 -5.61
N GLU A 351 23.33 4.71 -4.97
CA GLU A 351 24.33 5.32 -4.07
C GLU A 351 24.64 4.40 -2.91
N TYR A 352 23.63 3.94 -2.16
CA TYR A 352 23.86 3.07 -1.00
C TYR A 352 24.43 1.70 -1.38
N TYR A 353 24.11 1.21 -2.59
CA TYR A 353 24.73 0.00 -3.13
C TYR A 353 26.25 0.16 -3.33
N TRP A 354 26.69 1.26 -3.95
CA TRP A 354 28.11 1.50 -4.19
C TRP A 354 28.89 1.88 -2.92
N LEU A 355 28.21 2.49 -1.95
CA LEU A 355 28.79 2.75 -0.63
C LEU A 355 28.94 1.48 0.23
N GLU A 356 28.39 0.35 -0.21
CA GLU A 356 28.39 -0.92 0.54
C GLU A 356 27.80 -0.79 1.97
N LEU A 357 26.85 0.13 2.16
CA LEU A 357 26.18 0.34 3.43
C LEU A 357 24.98 -0.60 3.56
N PRO A 358 24.64 -1.06 4.78
CA PRO A 358 23.41 -1.79 5.01
C PRO A 358 22.19 -0.94 4.65
N PHE A 359 21.35 -1.44 3.72
CA PHE A 359 20.19 -0.74 3.24
C PHE A 359 19.06 -1.71 2.91
N VAL A 360 17.81 -1.27 2.98
CA VAL A 360 16.65 -2.09 2.62
C VAL A 360 16.27 -1.81 1.17
N TYR A 361 16.44 -2.83 0.31
CA TYR A 361 16.07 -2.73 -1.10
C TYR A 361 14.74 -3.43 -1.37
N ARG A 362 13.89 -2.80 -2.17
CA ARG A 362 12.76 -3.48 -2.78
C ARG A 362 13.19 -4.01 -4.15
N ILE A 363 13.17 -5.31 -4.29
CA ILE A 363 13.57 -5.98 -5.53
C ILE A 363 12.39 -6.75 -6.15
N HIS A 364 12.47 -6.97 -7.45
CA HIS A 364 11.64 -7.93 -8.16
C HIS A 364 12.50 -9.07 -8.67
N GLU A 365 12.04 -10.30 -8.45
CA GLU A 365 12.68 -11.46 -9.01
C GLU A 365 12.47 -11.51 -10.54
N THR A 366 13.38 -12.22 -11.22
CA THR A 366 13.18 -12.52 -12.63
C THR A 366 11.94 -13.39 -12.81
N PRO A 367 11.21 -13.25 -13.93
CA PRO A 367 10.04 -14.08 -14.19
C PRO A 367 10.37 -15.57 -14.17
N ASP A 368 9.46 -16.37 -13.61
CA ASP A 368 9.58 -17.83 -13.56
C ASP A 368 9.66 -18.43 -14.97
N GLU A 369 10.64 -19.32 -15.21
CA GLU A 369 10.90 -19.91 -16.52
C GLU A 369 9.73 -20.73 -17.05
N GLU A 370 9.04 -21.50 -16.19
CA GLU A 370 7.91 -22.32 -16.58
C GLU A 370 6.72 -21.46 -16.99
N LYS A 371 6.48 -20.36 -16.26
CA LYS A 371 5.46 -19.37 -16.62
C LYS A 371 5.78 -18.68 -17.94
N LEU A 372 7.05 -18.32 -18.18
CA LEU A 372 7.48 -17.74 -19.45
C LEU A 372 7.29 -18.70 -20.62
N ARG A 373 7.60 -19.98 -20.46
CA ARG A 373 7.38 -21.00 -21.48
C ARG A 373 5.89 -21.20 -21.78
N THR A 374 5.08 -21.24 -20.73
CA THR A 374 3.61 -21.33 -20.86
C THR A 374 3.07 -20.13 -21.62
N PHE A 375 3.53 -18.93 -21.26
CA PHE A 375 3.15 -17.69 -21.94
C PHE A 375 3.61 -17.66 -23.40
N ALA A 376 4.84 -18.07 -23.70
CA ALA A 376 5.33 -18.18 -25.06
C ALA A 376 4.48 -19.15 -25.91
N THR A 377 4.07 -20.28 -25.32
CA THR A 377 3.17 -21.25 -25.97
C THR A 377 1.79 -20.63 -26.25
N PHE A 378 1.24 -19.89 -25.30
CA PHE A 378 0.00 -19.17 -25.47
C PHE A 378 0.07 -18.15 -26.62
N LEU A 379 1.13 -17.34 -26.67
CA LEU A 379 1.36 -16.35 -27.71
C LEU A 379 1.46 -16.96 -29.12
N ASN A 380 2.07 -18.14 -29.23
CA ASN A 380 2.18 -18.84 -30.51
C ASN A 380 0.80 -19.16 -31.12
N ASN A 381 -0.25 -19.38 -30.30
CA ASN A 381 -1.61 -19.61 -30.79
C ASN A 381 -2.20 -18.39 -31.49
N PHE A 382 -1.65 -17.20 -31.21
CA PHE A 382 -2.06 -15.92 -31.81
C PHE A 382 -1.07 -15.45 -32.89
N GLY A 383 -0.09 -16.28 -33.26
CA GLY A 383 0.92 -15.93 -34.26
C GLY A 383 2.06 -15.03 -33.78
N TYR A 384 2.18 -14.82 -32.47
CA TYR A 384 3.28 -14.08 -31.87
C TYR A 384 4.34 -15.04 -31.34
N SER A 385 5.61 -14.69 -31.51
CA SER A 385 6.73 -15.44 -30.96
C SER A 385 7.49 -14.66 -29.91
N LEU A 386 7.85 -15.31 -28.82
CA LEU A 386 8.65 -14.76 -27.73
C LEU A 386 10.02 -15.45 -27.76
N HIS A 387 11.09 -14.65 -27.86
CA HIS A 387 12.45 -15.19 -27.86
C HIS A 387 13.01 -15.18 -26.44
N LEU A 388 13.28 -16.39 -25.92
CA LEU A 388 13.95 -16.59 -24.63
C LEU A 388 15.45 -16.78 -24.87
N THR A 389 16.28 -16.04 -24.14
CA THR A 389 17.73 -16.18 -24.17
C THR A 389 18.20 -16.71 -22.82
N ASN A 390 18.86 -17.85 -22.77
CA ASN A 390 19.33 -18.51 -21.56
C ASN A 390 18.22 -18.69 -20.49
N HIS A 391 17.03 -19.14 -20.93
CA HIS A 391 15.84 -19.35 -20.09
C HIS A 391 15.26 -18.09 -19.43
N THR A 392 15.74 -16.90 -19.80
CA THR A 392 15.23 -15.61 -19.36
C THR A 392 14.74 -14.79 -20.54
N ILE A 393 13.99 -13.74 -20.24
CA ILE A 393 13.54 -12.78 -21.24
C ILE A 393 14.16 -11.41 -20.94
N HIS A 394 14.70 -10.79 -21.97
CA HIS A 394 15.13 -9.41 -21.84
C HIS A 394 13.90 -8.49 -21.89
N PRO A 395 13.75 -7.50 -20.99
CA PRO A 395 12.60 -6.60 -20.96
C PRO A 395 12.23 -5.98 -22.31
N LYS A 396 13.22 -5.61 -23.12
CA LYS A 396 13.00 -5.09 -24.48
C LYS A 396 12.26 -6.06 -25.42
N GLU A 397 12.34 -7.36 -25.22
CA GLU A 397 11.60 -8.33 -26.06
C GLU A 397 10.11 -8.31 -25.69
N LEU A 398 9.78 -8.17 -24.40
CA LEU A 398 8.39 -7.97 -23.98
C LEU A 398 7.84 -6.65 -24.48
N GLN A 399 8.62 -5.58 -24.41
CA GLN A 399 8.23 -4.26 -24.90
C GLN A 399 7.92 -4.29 -26.42
N LYS A 400 8.80 -4.93 -27.23
CA LYS A 400 8.55 -5.12 -28.66
C LYS A 400 7.30 -5.95 -28.93
N LEU A 401 7.04 -6.97 -28.13
CA LEU A 401 5.83 -7.78 -28.23
C LEU A 401 4.58 -6.92 -27.96
N LEU A 402 4.57 -6.16 -26.87
CA LEU A 402 3.46 -5.26 -26.52
C LEU A 402 3.19 -4.25 -27.63
N SER A 403 4.22 -3.59 -28.17
CA SER A 403 4.07 -2.65 -29.28
C SER A 403 3.54 -3.29 -30.58
N ARG A 404 3.68 -4.61 -30.75
CA ARG A 404 3.13 -5.35 -31.89
C ARG A 404 1.69 -5.79 -31.66
N ILE A 405 1.30 -5.97 -30.41
CA ILE A 405 -0.08 -6.35 -30.03
C ILE A 405 -0.97 -5.11 -29.91
N GLU A 406 -0.39 -3.98 -29.55
CA GLU A 406 -1.11 -2.70 -29.41
C GLU A 406 -1.83 -2.36 -30.72
N GLY A 407 -3.17 -2.19 -30.63
CA GLY A 407 -4.04 -1.92 -31.78
C GLY A 407 -4.43 -3.17 -32.61
N SER A 408 -4.07 -4.38 -32.19
CA SER A 408 -4.61 -5.62 -32.79
C SER A 408 -5.92 -6.00 -32.08
N GLU A 409 -6.98 -6.34 -32.89
CA GLU A 409 -8.27 -6.85 -32.38
C GLU A 409 -8.14 -8.23 -31.74
#